data_0e35f7917424240a60b8505706b205b2
#
_entry.id   0e35f7917424240a60b8505706b205b2
#
_cell.length_a   1.000
_cell.length_b   1.000
_cell.length_c   1.000
_cell.angle_alpha   90.00
_cell.angle_beta   90.00
_cell.angle_gamma   90.00
#
_symmetry.space_group_name_H-M   'P 1'
#
loop_
_entity.id
_entity.type
_entity.pdbx_description
1 polymer ?
#
loop_
_entity_poly.entity_id
_entity_poly.type
_entity_poly.pdbx_seq_one_letter_code
_entity_poly.pdbx_strand_id
1 'polypeptide(L)'
;MRRAAFALLAAAGAFALAPAAGAADLARGGQIYALHCATCHGPAGQGGIPGAPKFNRGERLMQSDFTLLATVRRGRNVMPAFGGVLRDREILDVIAYVRTLQR
;
A
#
# COMPACT_ATOMS: atom_id res chain seq x y z
N MET A 1 -6.43 13.66 64.86
CA MET A 1 -7.13 13.56 63.57
C MET A 1 -6.11 13.27 62.48
N ARG A 2 -6.12 12.05 61.99
CA ARG A 2 -5.22 11.68 60.92
C ARG A 2 -5.94 11.95 59.57
N ARG A 3 -5.45 12.89 58.82
CA ARG A 3 -5.91 13.10 57.44
C ARG A 3 -5.26 12.03 56.57
N ALA A 4 -6.04 11.09 56.10
CA ALA A 4 -5.57 10.17 55.09
C ALA A 4 -5.40 10.93 53.76
N ALA A 5 -4.15 11.09 53.36
CA ALA A 5 -3.84 11.61 52.04
C ALA A 5 -4.07 10.45 51.07
N PHE A 6 -5.16 10.50 50.28
CA PHE A 6 -5.32 9.63 49.14
C PHE A 6 -4.38 10.14 48.06
N ALA A 7 -3.25 9.44 47.90
CA ALA A 7 -2.44 9.63 46.71
C ALA A 7 -3.18 9.01 45.55
N LEU A 8 -3.82 9.83 44.73
CA LEU A 8 -4.27 9.43 43.41
C LEU A 8 -3.05 9.14 42.57
N LEU A 9 -2.67 7.87 42.51
CA LEU A 9 -1.76 7.40 41.48
C LEU A 9 -2.53 7.47 40.18
N ALA A 10 -2.37 8.56 39.43
CA ALA A 10 -2.72 8.61 38.03
C ALA A 10 -1.76 7.65 37.32
N ALA A 11 -2.21 6.43 37.06
CA ALA A 11 -1.54 5.56 36.13
C ALA A 11 -1.64 6.22 34.77
N ALA A 12 -0.58 6.96 34.37
CA ALA A 12 -0.39 7.36 32.99
C ALA A 12 -0.18 6.07 32.20
N GLY A 13 -1.27 5.50 31.69
CA GLY A 13 -1.19 4.41 30.75
C GLY A 13 -0.50 4.93 29.50
N ALA A 14 0.77 4.53 29.29
CA ALA A 14 1.40 4.73 28.01
C ALA A 14 0.63 3.90 27.01
N PHE A 15 -0.25 4.54 26.22
CA PHE A 15 -0.80 3.93 25.03
C PHE A 15 0.32 3.79 24.03
N ALA A 16 0.97 2.63 24.00
CA ALA A 16 1.80 2.27 22.87
C ALA A 16 0.85 2.20 21.67
N LEU A 17 0.96 3.19 20.78
CA LEU A 17 0.33 3.11 19.47
C LEU A 17 1.02 1.98 18.71
N ALA A 18 0.49 0.78 18.81
CA ALA A 18 0.87 -0.28 17.90
C ALA A 18 0.54 0.20 16.48
N PRO A 19 1.46 0.07 15.49
CA PRO A 19 1.11 0.35 14.12
C PRO A 19 -0.14 -0.46 13.77
N ALA A 20 -1.13 0.19 13.17
CA ALA A 20 -2.36 -0.47 12.79
C ALA A 20 -2.01 -1.67 11.89
N ALA A 21 -2.40 -2.89 12.33
CA ALA A 21 -2.19 -4.09 11.53
C ALA A 21 -2.91 -3.90 10.19
N GLY A 22 -2.18 -4.00 9.09
CA GLY A 22 -2.71 -3.84 7.75
C GLY A 22 -2.55 -2.46 7.11
N ALA A 23 -1.98 -1.46 7.81
CA ALA A 23 -1.66 -0.18 7.20
C ALA A 23 -0.62 -0.37 6.09
N ALA A 24 -0.89 0.20 4.90
CA ALA A 24 0.03 0.12 3.78
C ALA A 24 1.24 1.05 4.00
N ASP A 25 2.40 0.60 3.57
CA ASP A 25 3.62 1.37 3.53
C ASP A 25 3.76 2.02 2.15
N LEU A 26 3.37 3.29 2.05
CA LEU A 26 3.41 4.03 0.79
C LEU A 26 4.83 4.28 0.30
N ALA A 27 5.79 4.50 1.18
CA ALA A 27 7.19 4.68 0.81
C ALA A 27 7.75 3.39 0.19
N ARG A 28 7.48 2.25 0.82
CA ARG A 28 7.86 0.93 0.29
C ARG A 28 7.17 0.65 -1.04
N GLY A 29 5.88 0.92 -1.13
CA GLY A 29 5.10 0.76 -2.35
C GLY A 29 5.65 1.59 -3.50
N GLY A 30 6.03 2.83 -3.24
CA GLY A 30 6.65 3.71 -4.22
C GLY A 30 8.00 3.20 -4.72
N GLN A 31 8.83 2.66 -3.83
CA GLN A 31 10.11 2.06 -4.21
C GLN A 31 9.92 0.84 -5.11
N ILE A 32 9.00 -0.04 -4.76
CA ILE A 32 8.69 -1.23 -5.55
C ILE A 32 8.11 -0.84 -6.90
N TYR A 33 7.20 0.13 -6.92
CA TYR A 33 6.64 0.66 -8.18
C TYR A 33 7.72 1.16 -9.12
N ALA A 34 8.65 1.94 -8.62
CA ALA A 34 9.76 2.48 -9.42
C ALA A 34 10.63 1.37 -10.04
N LEU A 35 10.85 0.28 -9.30
CA LEU A 35 11.70 -0.83 -9.74
C LEU A 35 10.99 -1.79 -10.70
N HIS A 36 9.71 -2.07 -10.48
CA HIS A 36 9.02 -3.18 -11.13
C HIS A 36 7.85 -2.77 -12.02
N CYS A 37 7.30 -1.59 -11.86
CA CYS A 37 6.03 -1.20 -12.48
C CYS A 37 6.17 -0.01 -13.44
N ALA A 38 7.04 0.94 -13.11
CA ALA A 38 7.13 2.22 -13.80
C ALA A 38 7.55 2.10 -15.27
N THR A 39 8.33 1.09 -15.63
CA THR A 39 8.76 0.89 -17.02
C THR A 39 7.57 0.74 -17.98
N CYS A 40 6.54 0.02 -17.55
CA CYS A 40 5.34 -0.23 -18.35
C CYS A 40 4.20 0.75 -18.05
N HIS A 41 4.02 1.13 -16.78
CA HIS A 41 2.91 1.99 -16.36
C HIS A 41 3.25 3.48 -16.31
N GLY A 42 4.52 3.83 -16.48
CA GLY A 42 5.01 5.20 -16.37
C GLY A 42 5.32 5.60 -14.92
N PRO A 43 6.34 6.46 -14.70
CA PRO A 43 6.77 6.86 -13.35
C PRO A 43 5.67 7.58 -12.55
N ALA A 44 4.75 8.27 -13.23
CA ALA A 44 3.61 8.95 -12.61
C ALA A 44 2.28 8.23 -12.89
N GLY A 45 2.32 6.99 -13.39
CA GLY A 45 1.13 6.24 -13.76
C GLY A 45 0.48 6.68 -15.06
N GLN A 46 1.19 7.43 -15.89
CA GLN A 46 0.65 7.98 -17.14
C GLN A 46 0.57 6.95 -18.29
N GLY A 47 1.08 5.74 -18.05
CA GLY A 47 1.26 4.73 -19.07
C GLY A 47 2.61 4.87 -19.77
N GLY A 48 3.20 3.75 -20.15
CA GLY A 48 4.50 3.72 -20.84
C GLY A 48 4.48 2.86 -22.09
N ILE A 49 3.67 1.81 -22.09
CA ILE A 49 3.49 0.91 -23.23
C ILE A 49 2.02 0.86 -23.64
N PRO A 50 1.73 0.54 -24.92
CA PRO A 50 0.34 0.40 -25.36
C PRO A 50 -0.42 -0.64 -24.55
N GLY A 51 -1.63 -0.28 -24.13
CA GLY A 51 -2.52 -1.16 -23.38
C GLY A 51 -2.28 -1.19 -21.86
N ALA A 52 -1.20 -0.60 -21.35
CA ALA A 52 -0.99 -0.47 -19.92
C ALA A 52 -2.02 0.49 -19.33
N PRO A 53 -2.72 0.11 -18.25
CA PRO A 53 -3.63 1.03 -17.57
C PRO A 53 -2.93 2.31 -17.14
N LYS A 54 -3.62 3.43 -17.33
CA LYS A 54 -3.16 4.76 -16.91
C LYS A 54 -3.69 5.05 -15.52
N PHE A 55 -2.87 4.80 -14.52
CA PHE A 55 -3.25 4.94 -13.12
C PHE A 55 -3.53 6.40 -12.74
N ASN A 56 -2.85 7.35 -13.38
CA ASN A 56 -3.12 8.77 -13.15
C ASN A 56 -4.55 9.18 -13.55
N ARG A 57 -5.20 8.39 -14.39
CA ARG A 57 -6.61 8.55 -14.77
C ARG A 57 -7.56 7.63 -14.00
N GLY A 58 -7.04 6.84 -13.08
CA GLY A 58 -7.83 5.89 -12.30
C GLY A 58 -8.21 4.62 -13.04
N GLU A 59 -7.64 4.36 -14.21
CA GLU A 59 -7.96 3.14 -14.97
C GLU A 59 -7.66 1.89 -14.16
N ARG A 60 -8.62 0.96 -14.11
CA ARG A 60 -8.56 -0.31 -13.34
C ARG A 60 -8.56 -0.15 -11.82
N LEU A 61 -8.64 1.06 -11.27
CA LEU A 61 -8.54 1.29 -9.83
C LEU A 61 -9.88 1.23 -9.08
N MET A 62 -10.99 1.03 -9.78
CA MET A 62 -12.31 0.80 -9.13
C MET A 62 -12.45 -0.60 -8.56
N GLN A 63 -11.50 -1.48 -8.81
CA GLN A 63 -11.48 -2.84 -8.28
C GLN A 63 -11.03 -2.85 -6.82
N SER A 64 -11.42 -3.90 -6.09
CA SER A 64 -10.95 -4.11 -4.73
C SER A 64 -9.44 -4.42 -4.70
N ASP A 65 -8.81 -4.19 -3.55
CA ASP A 65 -7.41 -4.53 -3.35
C ASP A 65 -7.15 -6.03 -3.57
N PHE A 66 -8.09 -6.90 -3.17
CA PHE A 66 -7.95 -8.34 -3.36
C PHE A 66 -7.96 -8.72 -4.85
N THR A 67 -8.79 -8.06 -5.65
CA THR A 67 -8.82 -8.31 -7.10
C THR A 67 -7.53 -7.84 -7.75
N LEU A 68 -7.04 -6.67 -7.38
CA LEU A 68 -5.78 -6.14 -7.89
C LEU A 68 -4.59 -7.00 -7.45
N LEU A 69 -4.57 -7.44 -6.19
CA LEU A 69 -3.57 -8.37 -5.67
C LEU A 69 -3.51 -9.64 -6.52
N ALA A 70 -4.66 -10.24 -6.79
CA ALA A 70 -4.74 -11.45 -7.60
C ALA A 70 -4.20 -11.24 -9.02
N THR A 71 -4.50 -10.10 -9.64
CA THR A 71 -4.01 -9.74 -10.97
C THR A 71 -2.49 -9.59 -10.98
N VAL A 72 -1.93 -8.88 -10.04
CA VAL A 72 -0.47 -8.68 -9.94
C VAL A 72 0.26 -9.99 -9.67
N ARG A 73 -0.30 -10.85 -8.83
CA ARG A 73 0.29 -12.17 -8.55
C ARG A 73 0.34 -13.06 -9.78
N ARG A 74 -0.73 -13.08 -10.56
CA ARG A 74 -0.84 -13.96 -11.73
C ARG A 74 -0.23 -13.36 -12.98
N GLY A 75 -0.13 -12.05 -13.07
CA GLY A 75 0.15 -11.36 -14.32
C GLY A 75 -1.08 -11.34 -15.23
N ARG A 76 -0.96 -10.58 -16.30
CA ARG A 76 -2.03 -10.45 -17.29
C ARG A 76 -1.43 -10.00 -18.62
N ASN A 77 -1.68 -10.75 -19.69
CA ASN A 77 -1.13 -10.44 -21.02
C ASN A 77 0.40 -10.30 -20.94
N VAL A 78 0.95 -9.14 -21.32
CA VAL A 78 2.39 -8.87 -21.26
C VAL A 78 2.86 -8.50 -19.85
N MET A 79 1.94 -8.21 -18.94
CA MET A 79 2.31 -7.94 -17.54
C MET A 79 2.78 -9.22 -16.87
N PRO A 80 4.02 -9.26 -16.36
CA PRO A 80 4.53 -10.47 -15.73
C PRO A 80 3.83 -10.77 -14.41
N ALA A 81 3.89 -12.04 -13.98
CA ALA A 81 3.40 -12.48 -12.70
C ALA A 81 4.41 -12.15 -11.60
N PHE A 82 3.96 -11.49 -10.54
CA PHE A 82 4.81 -11.14 -9.41
C PHE A 82 4.67 -12.07 -8.20
N GLY A 83 3.80 -13.08 -8.29
CA GLY A 83 3.74 -14.13 -7.28
C GLY A 83 5.07 -14.87 -7.22
N GLY A 84 5.69 -14.98 -6.03
CA GLY A 84 7.02 -15.53 -5.86
C GLY A 84 8.16 -14.52 -6.04
N VAL A 85 7.91 -13.35 -6.62
CA VAL A 85 8.86 -12.23 -6.71
C VAL A 85 8.63 -11.23 -5.59
N LEU A 86 7.36 -10.87 -5.39
CA LEU A 86 6.91 -9.98 -4.34
C LEU A 86 5.99 -10.73 -3.39
N ARG A 87 6.11 -10.42 -2.10
CA ARG A 87 5.16 -10.90 -1.09
C ARG A 87 3.84 -10.16 -1.23
N ASP A 88 2.75 -10.77 -0.80
CA ASP A 88 1.42 -10.15 -0.84
C ASP A 88 1.41 -8.79 -0.16
N ARG A 89 2.09 -8.66 0.97
CA ARG A 89 2.20 -7.39 1.67
C ARG A 89 2.85 -6.31 0.80
N GLU A 90 3.88 -6.66 0.07
CA GLU A 90 4.57 -5.74 -0.83
C GLU A 90 3.69 -5.33 -2.01
N ILE A 91 2.92 -6.26 -2.56
CA ILE A 91 1.96 -5.96 -3.62
C ILE A 91 0.86 -5.02 -3.11
N LEU A 92 0.35 -5.24 -1.89
CA LEU A 92 -0.64 -4.35 -1.29
C LEU A 92 -0.08 -2.94 -1.04
N ASP A 93 1.19 -2.83 -0.67
CA ASP A 93 1.86 -1.53 -0.54
C ASP A 93 1.94 -0.82 -1.90
N VAL A 94 2.25 -1.55 -2.97
CA VAL A 94 2.25 -0.99 -4.34
C VAL A 94 0.85 -0.55 -4.74
N ILE A 95 -0.17 -1.35 -4.48
CA ILE A 95 -1.56 -1.00 -4.80
C ILE A 95 -1.96 0.30 -4.10
N ALA A 96 -1.65 0.43 -2.82
CA ALA A 96 -1.91 1.66 -2.08
C ALA A 96 -1.19 2.86 -2.69
N TYR A 97 0.08 2.69 -3.06
CA TYR A 97 0.84 3.73 -3.74
C TYR A 97 0.23 4.12 -5.09
N VAL A 98 -0.13 3.15 -5.91
CA VAL A 98 -0.77 3.37 -7.23
C VAL A 98 -2.03 4.20 -7.10
N ARG A 99 -2.84 3.97 -6.07
CA ARG A 99 -4.04 4.77 -5.81
C ARG A 99 -3.74 6.24 -5.55
N THR A 100 -2.56 6.57 -5.06
CA THR A 100 -2.13 7.96 -4.87
C THR A 100 -1.76 8.66 -6.18
N LEU A 101 -1.58 7.93 -7.26
CA LEU A 101 -1.21 8.50 -8.57
C LEU A 101 -2.40 9.13 -9.31
N GLN A 102 -3.62 8.86 -8.89
CA GLN A 102 -4.82 9.46 -9.50
C GLN A 102 -4.80 10.99 -9.36
N ARG A 103 -5.13 11.63 -10.46
CA ARG A 103 -5.22 13.09 -10.54
C ARG A 103 -6.53 13.51 -11.16
#